data_cfac2a89a1f006cb9adeeefbc580e1e9
#
_entry.id   cfac2a89a1f006cb9adeeefbc580e1e9
#
_cell.length_a   1.000
_cell.length_b   1.000
_cell.length_c   1.000
_cell.angle_alpha   90.00
_cell.angle_beta   90.00
_cell.angle_gamma   90.00
#
_symmetry.space_group_name_H-M   'P 1'
#
loop_
_entity.id
_entity.type
_entity.pdbx_description
1 polymer ?
#
loop_
_entity_poly.entity_id
_entity_poly.type
_entity_poly.pdbx_seq_one_letter_code
_entity_poly.pdbx_strand_id
1 'polypeptide(L)'
;VLIIAGSKGMTGAAILSTYGALRSGSGLTITIAPESLNDIFERSILEGMTLSLFDDGSGFLSTKHFEKILEKTSWADSVILGPGLGREEETQQLIKKLVVSIQKPLVLDADGLYPFANAIDELNMREFPLIITPHFGELSYLTGVNKNNIISTFPEFMTEFMSKFNHTALVKQVPSCTFNKKEVIVNSTGNPGLATGGTGDILSGIIASFIAQGMGLKTASAVASFIHGKASDNLISEKGYRGQIASDLFDQIPKIISSYEKY
;
A
#
# COMPACT_ATOMS: atom_id res chain seq x y z
N VAL A 1 -0.25 5.21 -12.18
CA VAL A 1 -0.18 4.16 -11.14
C VAL A 1 -1.06 2.99 -11.52
N LEU A 2 -0.57 1.75 -11.36
CA LEU A 2 -1.37 0.53 -11.50
C LEU A 2 -1.72 -0.01 -10.12
N ILE A 3 -2.99 -0.30 -9.87
CA ILE A 3 -3.49 -0.81 -8.60
C ILE A 3 -4.01 -2.24 -8.81
N ILE A 4 -3.38 -3.22 -8.17
CA ILE A 4 -3.78 -4.63 -8.15
C ILE A 4 -4.32 -4.90 -6.75
N ALA A 5 -5.63 -4.76 -6.58
CA ALA A 5 -6.26 -4.69 -5.27
C ALA A 5 -7.75 -5.03 -5.35
N GLY A 6 -8.33 -5.37 -4.21
CA GLY A 6 -9.77 -5.62 -4.09
C GLY A 6 -10.18 -7.04 -4.48
N SER A 7 -11.14 -7.53 -3.73
CA SER A 7 -11.85 -8.79 -3.95
C SER A 7 -13.25 -8.69 -3.37
N LYS A 8 -14.04 -9.75 -3.52
CA LYS A 8 -15.40 -9.81 -2.95
C LYS A 8 -15.39 -9.54 -1.44
N GLY A 9 -16.13 -8.52 -1.02
CA GLY A 9 -16.17 -8.03 0.37
C GLY A 9 -15.08 -7.01 0.73
N MET A 10 -14.09 -6.78 -0.14
CA MET A 10 -12.96 -5.86 0.10
C MET A 10 -12.71 -4.88 -1.07
N THR A 11 -13.73 -4.57 -1.85
CA THR A 11 -13.67 -3.61 -2.97
C THR A 11 -13.24 -2.22 -2.50
N GLY A 12 -13.62 -1.84 -1.28
CA GLY A 12 -13.25 -0.55 -0.67
C GLY A 12 -11.75 -0.32 -0.59
N ALA A 13 -10.94 -1.34 -0.36
CA ALA A 13 -9.49 -1.21 -0.28
C ALA A 13 -8.87 -0.73 -1.62
N ALA A 14 -9.32 -1.30 -2.74
CA ALA A 14 -8.88 -0.87 -4.07
C ALA A 14 -9.33 0.57 -4.39
N ILE A 15 -10.57 0.93 -4.03
CA ILE A 15 -11.12 2.27 -4.23
C ILE A 15 -10.31 3.30 -3.41
N LEU A 16 -10.04 3.01 -2.14
CA LEU A 16 -9.26 3.88 -1.25
C LEU A 16 -7.82 4.06 -1.75
N SER A 17 -7.17 2.98 -2.19
CA SER A 17 -5.82 3.05 -2.79
C SER A 17 -5.81 3.89 -4.06
N THR A 18 -6.83 3.75 -4.92
CA THR A 18 -6.95 4.52 -6.15
C THR A 18 -7.12 6.01 -5.86
N TYR A 19 -8.02 6.37 -4.95
CA TYR A 19 -8.18 7.78 -4.56
C TYR A 19 -6.98 8.31 -3.79
N GLY A 20 -6.30 7.50 -2.99
CA GLY A 20 -5.03 7.87 -2.39
C GLY A 20 -4.00 8.31 -3.44
N ALA A 21 -3.92 7.58 -4.55
CA ALA A 21 -3.04 7.92 -5.66
C ALA A 21 -3.50 9.18 -6.41
N LEU A 22 -4.78 9.27 -6.77
CA LEU A 22 -5.34 10.43 -7.51
C LEU A 22 -5.20 11.72 -6.70
N ARG A 23 -5.57 11.70 -5.41
CA ARG A 23 -5.51 12.88 -4.53
C ARG A 23 -4.08 13.33 -4.19
N SER A 24 -3.08 12.50 -4.56
CA SER A 24 -1.66 12.81 -4.40
C SER A 24 -0.96 13.18 -5.70
N GLY A 25 -1.71 13.43 -6.78
CA GLY A 25 -1.18 13.97 -8.02
C GLY A 25 -0.86 12.94 -9.11
N SER A 26 -1.31 11.68 -8.99
CA SER A 26 -1.25 10.74 -10.11
C SER A 26 -2.13 11.22 -11.26
N GLY A 27 -1.56 11.43 -12.43
CA GLY A 27 -2.31 11.85 -13.61
C GLY A 27 -3.28 10.79 -14.13
N LEU A 28 -2.88 9.53 -14.08
CA LEU A 28 -3.69 8.39 -14.50
C LEU A 28 -3.53 7.20 -13.53
N THR A 29 -4.63 6.52 -13.29
CA THR A 29 -4.67 5.28 -12.52
C THR A 29 -5.43 4.19 -13.27
N ILE A 30 -4.99 2.95 -13.13
CA ILE A 30 -5.75 1.78 -13.57
C ILE A 30 -5.88 0.84 -12.38
N THR A 31 -7.12 0.48 -12.06
CA THR A 31 -7.42 -0.53 -11.04
C THR A 31 -7.75 -1.84 -11.72
N ILE A 32 -6.97 -2.89 -11.45
CA ILE A 32 -7.26 -4.24 -11.93
C ILE A 32 -8.22 -4.91 -10.96
N ALA A 33 -9.34 -5.37 -11.49
CA ALA A 33 -10.44 -5.94 -10.72
C ALA A 33 -10.93 -7.28 -11.32
N PRO A 34 -11.48 -8.19 -10.49
CA PRO A 34 -12.31 -9.27 -10.99
C PRO A 34 -13.50 -8.71 -11.79
N GLU A 35 -13.83 -9.30 -12.94
CA GLU A 35 -14.89 -8.81 -13.82
C GLU A 35 -16.24 -8.77 -13.10
N SER A 36 -16.53 -9.77 -12.27
CA SER A 36 -17.77 -9.83 -11.49
C SER A 36 -17.97 -8.65 -10.51
N LEU A 37 -16.91 -7.88 -10.23
CA LEU A 37 -16.94 -6.71 -9.35
C LEU A 37 -16.76 -5.38 -10.09
N ASN A 38 -16.60 -5.41 -11.42
CA ASN A 38 -16.27 -4.22 -12.22
C ASN A 38 -17.28 -3.08 -12.07
N ASP A 39 -18.56 -3.38 -12.04
CA ASP A 39 -19.63 -2.40 -11.86
C ASP A 39 -19.49 -1.59 -10.56
N ILE A 40 -18.97 -2.21 -9.50
CA ILE A 40 -18.73 -1.52 -8.22
C ILE A 40 -17.61 -0.51 -8.39
N PHE A 41 -16.53 -0.90 -9.07
CA PHE A 41 -15.37 -0.03 -9.27
C PHE A 41 -15.70 1.13 -10.21
N GLU A 42 -16.35 0.89 -11.34
CA GLU A 42 -16.72 1.95 -12.28
C GLU A 42 -17.68 2.98 -11.70
N ARG A 43 -18.58 2.56 -10.80
CA ARG A 43 -19.47 3.50 -10.09
C ARG A 43 -18.78 4.30 -9.01
N SER A 44 -17.69 3.77 -8.46
CA SER A 44 -17.00 4.36 -7.30
C SER A 44 -15.73 5.12 -7.66
N ILE A 45 -15.12 4.83 -8.81
CA ILE A 45 -13.87 5.45 -9.28
C ILE A 45 -14.19 6.21 -10.57
N LEU A 46 -14.56 7.49 -10.43
CA LEU A 46 -14.98 8.30 -11.58
C LEU A 46 -13.80 8.79 -12.41
N GLU A 47 -12.68 9.12 -11.78
CA GLU A 47 -11.51 9.72 -12.43
C GLU A 47 -10.41 8.71 -12.78
N GLY A 48 -10.56 7.46 -12.33
CA GLY A 48 -9.64 6.36 -12.65
C GLY A 48 -10.22 5.40 -13.69
N MET A 49 -9.34 4.65 -14.32
CA MET A 49 -9.72 3.58 -15.24
C MET A 49 -9.78 2.24 -14.50
N THR A 50 -10.55 1.30 -15.03
CA THR A 50 -10.56 -0.09 -14.57
C THR A 50 -10.07 -1.02 -15.69
N LEU A 51 -9.48 -2.14 -15.30
CA LEU A 51 -9.20 -3.27 -16.16
C LEU A 51 -9.82 -4.52 -15.52
N SER A 52 -10.97 -4.91 -16.02
CA SER A 52 -11.65 -6.11 -15.53
C SER A 52 -11.07 -7.38 -16.15
N LEU A 53 -10.90 -8.39 -15.31
CA LEU A 53 -10.37 -9.70 -15.70
C LEU A 53 -11.42 -10.78 -15.38
N PHE A 54 -11.74 -11.60 -16.38
CA PHE A 54 -12.77 -12.64 -16.25
C PHE A 54 -12.45 -13.61 -15.12
N ASP A 55 -13.30 -13.68 -14.12
CA ASP A 55 -13.11 -14.41 -12.86
C ASP A 55 -14.16 -15.51 -12.62
N ASP A 56 -15.04 -15.76 -13.58
CA ASP A 56 -16.11 -16.75 -13.49
C ASP A 56 -17.01 -16.55 -12.24
N GLY A 57 -17.21 -15.29 -11.85
CA GLY A 57 -18.03 -14.93 -10.70
C GLY A 57 -17.40 -15.23 -9.33
N SER A 58 -16.12 -15.60 -9.28
CA SER A 58 -15.44 -15.94 -8.03
C SER A 58 -15.19 -14.72 -7.12
N GLY A 59 -15.05 -13.54 -7.71
CA GLY A 59 -14.82 -12.29 -6.99
C GLY A 59 -13.37 -12.10 -6.50
N PHE A 60 -12.40 -12.86 -7.05
CA PHE A 60 -10.99 -12.73 -6.74
C PHE A 60 -10.08 -12.91 -7.94
N LEU A 61 -8.88 -12.37 -7.89
CA LEU A 61 -7.83 -12.58 -8.89
C LEU A 61 -7.06 -13.88 -8.59
N SER A 62 -6.73 -14.63 -9.64
CA SER A 62 -6.05 -15.92 -9.53
C SER A 62 -4.90 -16.04 -10.53
N THR A 63 -4.15 -17.12 -10.46
CA THR A 63 -2.99 -17.38 -11.33
C THR A 63 -3.30 -17.32 -12.84
N LYS A 64 -4.54 -17.56 -13.26
CA LYS A 64 -4.98 -17.42 -14.67
C LYS A 64 -4.86 -15.98 -15.20
N HIS A 65 -4.82 -15.00 -14.31
CA HIS A 65 -4.73 -13.59 -14.69
C HIS A 65 -3.29 -13.07 -14.81
N PHE A 66 -2.29 -13.90 -14.45
CA PHE A 66 -0.89 -13.50 -14.32
C PHE A 66 -0.34 -12.77 -15.55
N GLU A 67 -0.48 -13.34 -16.73
CA GLU A 67 0.06 -12.78 -17.97
C GLU A 67 -0.54 -11.41 -18.31
N LYS A 68 -1.87 -11.27 -18.20
CA LYS A 68 -2.55 -10.00 -18.47
C LYS A 68 -2.18 -8.91 -17.46
N ILE A 69 -2.02 -9.27 -16.19
CA ILE A 69 -1.57 -8.34 -15.16
C ILE A 69 -0.13 -7.92 -15.45
N LEU A 70 0.76 -8.87 -15.71
CA LEU A 70 2.18 -8.59 -15.97
C LEU A 70 2.35 -7.70 -17.21
N GLU A 71 1.66 -7.98 -18.30
CA GLU A 71 1.65 -7.13 -19.49
C GLU A 71 1.24 -5.70 -19.15
N LYS A 72 0.20 -5.54 -18.34
CA LYS A 72 -0.31 -4.21 -17.97
C LYS A 72 0.66 -3.43 -17.09
N THR A 73 1.55 -4.08 -16.34
CA THR A 73 2.55 -3.37 -15.53
C THR A 73 3.52 -2.53 -16.36
N SER A 74 3.73 -2.87 -17.64
CA SER A 74 4.61 -2.10 -18.54
C SER A 74 4.15 -0.64 -18.72
N TRP A 75 2.84 -0.41 -18.67
CA TRP A 75 2.22 0.91 -18.77
C TRP A 75 2.47 1.78 -17.54
N ALA A 76 2.69 1.20 -16.38
CA ALA A 76 2.75 1.92 -15.11
C ALA A 76 4.15 2.44 -14.78
N ASP A 77 4.23 3.53 -14.02
CA ASP A 77 5.47 4.03 -13.41
C ASP A 77 5.68 3.44 -12.01
N SER A 78 4.59 3.07 -11.32
CA SER A 78 4.60 2.36 -10.06
C SER A 78 3.39 1.43 -9.94
N VAL A 79 3.51 0.40 -9.12
CA VAL A 79 2.47 -0.62 -8.91
C VAL A 79 2.15 -0.76 -7.43
N ILE A 80 0.86 -0.85 -7.10
CA ILE A 80 0.36 -1.27 -5.78
C ILE A 80 -0.13 -2.72 -5.93
N LEU A 81 0.27 -3.57 -5.00
CA LEU A 81 -0.17 -4.97 -4.94
C LEU A 81 -0.55 -5.32 -3.51
N GLY A 82 -1.79 -5.74 -3.30
CA GLY A 82 -2.19 -6.34 -2.04
C GLY A 82 -3.45 -5.84 -1.37
N PRO A 83 -3.74 -4.54 -1.28
CA PRO A 83 -4.90 -4.06 -0.53
C PRO A 83 -6.18 -4.81 -0.89
N GLY A 84 -6.73 -5.57 0.08
CA GLY A 84 -7.99 -6.30 -0.09
C GLY A 84 -8.01 -7.35 -1.20
N LEU A 85 -6.88 -7.93 -1.59
CA LEU A 85 -6.86 -9.01 -2.59
C LEU A 85 -7.48 -10.32 -2.10
N GLY A 86 -7.56 -10.49 -0.78
CA GLY A 86 -8.01 -11.74 -0.18
C GLY A 86 -6.90 -12.77 -0.01
N ARG A 87 -7.27 -13.89 0.61
CA ARG A 87 -6.32 -14.92 1.02
C ARG A 87 -6.59 -16.28 0.37
N GLU A 88 -7.32 -16.28 -0.74
CA GLU A 88 -7.53 -17.47 -1.55
C GLU A 88 -6.17 -18.02 -2.02
N GLU A 89 -6.00 -19.33 -2.01
CA GLU A 89 -4.72 -19.96 -2.33
C GLU A 89 -4.18 -19.54 -3.70
N GLU A 90 -5.06 -19.52 -4.71
CA GLU A 90 -4.68 -19.09 -6.07
C GLU A 90 -4.28 -17.61 -6.13
N THR A 91 -4.90 -16.76 -5.30
CA THR A 91 -4.51 -15.35 -5.18
C THR A 91 -3.13 -15.21 -4.55
N GLN A 92 -2.83 -15.99 -3.52
CA GLN A 92 -1.51 -15.98 -2.90
C GLN A 92 -0.42 -16.46 -3.85
N GLN A 93 -0.69 -17.52 -4.63
CA GLN A 93 0.23 -18.00 -5.67
C GLN A 93 0.44 -16.93 -6.76
N LEU A 94 -0.62 -16.21 -7.17
CA LEU A 94 -0.53 -15.09 -8.09
C LEU A 94 0.37 -13.98 -7.54
N ILE A 95 0.16 -13.57 -6.28
CA ILE A 95 0.97 -12.53 -5.62
C ILE A 95 2.46 -12.92 -5.62
N LYS A 96 2.81 -14.14 -5.24
CA LYS A 96 4.21 -14.61 -5.25
C LYS A 96 4.84 -14.48 -6.63
N LYS A 97 4.15 -14.90 -7.68
CA LYS A 97 4.63 -14.77 -9.06
C LYS A 97 4.78 -13.32 -9.48
N LEU A 98 3.80 -12.46 -9.16
CA LEU A 98 3.84 -11.05 -9.53
C LEU A 98 4.98 -10.30 -8.84
N VAL A 99 5.21 -10.55 -7.55
CA VAL A 99 6.27 -9.87 -6.79
C VAL A 99 7.64 -10.04 -7.43
N VAL A 100 7.98 -11.21 -7.93
CA VAL A 100 9.28 -11.45 -8.58
C VAL A 100 9.32 -11.00 -10.04
N SER A 101 8.17 -10.96 -10.72
CA SER A 101 8.11 -10.70 -12.18
C SER A 101 7.90 -9.24 -12.54
N ILE A 102 7.27 -8.43 -11.69
CA ILE A 102 7.00 -7.01 -11.96
C ILE A 102 8.31 -6.23 -11.97
N GLN A 103 8.64 -5.60 -13.10
CA GLN A 103 9.87 -4.83 -13.30
C GLN A 103 9.73 -3.33 -12.97
N LYS A 104 8.68 -2.95 -12.28
CA LYS A 104 8.40 -1.57 -11.85
C LYS A 104 8.54 -1.43 -10.34
N PRO A 105 8.77 -0.22 -9.81
CA PRO A 105 8.68 0.01 -8.37
C PRO A 105 7.36 -0.51 -7.81
N LEU A 106 7.42 -1.28 -6.73
CA LEU A 106 6.28 -1.99 -6.16
C LEU A 106 6.03 -1.56 -4.71
N VAL A 107 4.79 -1.19 -4.41
CA VAL A 107 4.25 -1.04 -3.06
C VAL A 107 3.48 -2.31 -2.73
N LEU A 108 3.98 -3.08 -1.77
CA LEU A 108 3.39 -4.34 -1.31
C LEU A 108 2.78 -4.15 0.07
N ASP A 109 1.47 -4.27 0.17
CA ASP A 109 0.71 -3.95 1.39
C ASP A 109 -0.36 -5.00 1.69
N ALA A 110 -0.78 -5.06 2.92
CA ALA A 110 -1.93 -5.84 3.41
C ALA A 110 -1.86 -7.33 2.96
N ASP A 111 -2.89 -7.83 2.26
CA ASP A 111 -2.93 -9.22 1.80
C ASP A 111 -1.78 -9.57 0.84
N GLY A 112 -1.14 -8.58 0.23
CA GLY A 112 0.08 -8.77 -0.56
C GLY A 112 1.26 -9.31 0.23
N LEU A 113 1.30 -9.05 1.54
CA LEU A 113 2.33 -9.56 2.45
C LEU A 113 2.06 -10.99 2.92
N TYR A 114 0.79 -11.42 2.86
CA TYR A 114 0.35 -12.68 3.43
C TYR A 114 1.07 -13.92 2.88
N PRO A 115 1.34 -14.05 1.56
CA PRO A 115 2.04 -15.22 1.02
C PRO A 115 3.49 -15.41 1.50
N PHE A 116 4.07 -14.41 2.17
CA PHE A 116 5.48 -14.37 2.59
C PHE A 116 5.67 -14.62 4.10
N ALA A 117 4.72 -15.28 4.75
CA ALA A 117 4.82 -15.67 6.16
C ALA A 117 6.10 -16.48 6.42
N ASN A 118 6.93 -16.01 7.34
CA ASN A 118 8.25 -16.63 7.64
C ASN A 118 9.16 -16.81 6.43
N ALA A 119 8.94 -16.06 5.34
CA ALA A 119 9.62 -16.24 4.06
C ALA A 119 10.14 -14.91 3.50
N ILE A 120 10.68 -14.05 4.36
CA ILE A 120 11.22 -12.73 3.97
C ILE A 120 12.30 -12.83 2.89
N ASP A 121 13.03 -13.93 2.84
CA ASP A 121 14.06 -14.19 1.84
C ASP A 121 13.48 -14.32 0.42
N GLU A 122 12.22 -14.75 0.29
CA GLU A 122 11.54 -14.76 -1.01
C GLU A 122 11.34 -13.35 -1.56
N LEU A 123 11.10 -12.35 -0.69
CA LEU A 123 11.03 -10.94 -1.09
C LEU A 123 12.40 -10.40 -1.53
N ASN A 124 13.48 -10.89 -0.93
CA ASN A 124 14.85 -10.50 -1.29
C ASN A 124 15.29 -11.04 -2.67
N MET A 125 14.59 -12.04 -3.22
CA MET A 125 14.84 -12.53 -4.58
C MET A 125 14.40 -11.52 -5.65
N ARG A 126 13.60 -10.52 -5.27
CA ARG A 126 13.17 -9.46 -6.17
C ARG A 126 14.34 -8.51 -6.48
N GLU A 127 14.64 -8.31 -7.77
CA GLU A 127 15.72 -7.43 -8.23
C GLU A 127 15.29 -5.96 -8.35
N PHE A 128 13.99 -5.70 -8.53
CA PHE A 128 13.44 -4.36 -8.74
C PHE A 128 13.03 -3.69 -7.43
N PRO A 129 12.93 -2.35 -7.38
CA PRO A 129 12.61 -1.62 -6.17
C PRO A 129 11.29 -2.09 -5.51
N LEU A 130 11.33 -2.35 -4.20
CA LEU A 130 10.20 -2.78 -3.39
C LEU A 130 10.11 -1.96 -2.11
N ILE A 131 8.91 -1.57 -1.76
CA ILE A 131 8.56 -1.13 -0.42
C ILE A 131 7.47 -2.01 0.14
N ILE A 132 7.66 -2.49 1.36
CA ILE A 132 6.61 -3.13 2.16
C ILE A 132 6.08 -2.16 3.20
N THR A 133 4.77 -2.25 3.52
CA THR A 133 4.13 -1.32 4.45
C THR A 133 3.44 -2.03 5.61
N PRO A 134 4.14 -2.88 6.39
CA PRO A 134 3.53 -3.66 7.43
C PRO A 134 3.17 -2.83 8.68
N HIS A 135 2.04 -3.14 9.32
CA HIS A 135 1.82 -2.86 10.73
C HIS A 135 2.43 -3.97 11.59
N PHE A 136 2.46 -3.81 12.93
CA PHE A 136 3.07 -4.80 13.82
C PHE A 136 2.50 -6.23 13.68
N GLY A 137 1.21 -6.37 13.38
CA GLY A 137 0.62 -7.69 13.16
C GLY A 137 1.15 -8.35 11.89
N GLU A 138 1.30 -7.59 10.80
CA GLU A 138 1.88 -8.06 9.54
C GLU A 138 3.38 -8.36 9.70
N LEU A 139 4.13 -7.52 10.44
CA LEU A 139 5.53 -7.82 10.77
C LEU A 139 5.66 -9.12 11.57
N SER A 140 4.81 -9.32 12.57
CA SER A 140 4.77 -10.56 13.36
C SER A 140 4.51 -11.77 12.46
N TYR A 141 3.61 -11.62 11.50
CA TYR A 141 3.29 -12.67 10.55
C TYR A 141 4.45 -12.97 9.57
N LEU A 142 5.07 -11.92 9.03
CA LEU A 142 6.21 -12.04 8.11
C LEU A 142 7.43 -12.70 8.74
N THR A 143 7.66 -12.46 10.03
CA THR A 143 8.89 -12.86 10.72
C THR A 143 8.72 -14.02 11.68
N GLY A 144 7.46 -14.41 12.00
CA GLY A 144 7.16 -15.40 13.03
C GLY A 144 7.44 -14.94 14.48
N VAL A 145 7.92 -13.70 14.65
CA VAL A 145 8.20 -13.17 15.99
C VAL A 145 6.92 -12.65 16.62
N ASN A 146 6.70 -12.95 17.90
CA ASN A 146 5.51 -12.48 18.61
C ASN A 146 5.41 -10.94 18.59
N LYS A 147 4.21 -10.42 18.30
CA LYS A 147 3.93 -8.99 18.20
C LYS A 147 4.40 -8.18 19.42
N ASN A 148 4.17 -8.69 20.63
CA ASN A 148 4.56 -7.98 21.85
C ASN A 148 6.10 -7.89 21.98
N ASN A 149 6.82 -8.92 21.54
CA ASN A 149 8.27 -8.90 21.51
C ASN A 149 8.76 -7.86 20.49
N ILE A 150 8.16 -7.79 19.31
CA ILE A 150 8.49 -6.75 18.32
C ILE A 150 8.30 -5.35 18.92
N ILE A 151 7.18 -5.10 19.61
CA ILE A 151 6.89 -3.79 20.20
C ILE A 151 7.91 -3.43 21.30
N SER A 152 8.24 -4.39 22.18
CA SER A 152 9.13 -4.14 23.33
C SER A 152 10.60 -3.93 22.95
N THR A 153 11.03 -4.48 21.80
CA THR A 153 12.41 -4.40 21.29
C THR A 153 12.48 -3.79 19.89
N PHE A 154 11.59 -2.85 19.60
CA PHE A 154 11.38 -2.37 18.22
C PHE A 154 12.65 -1.86 17.52
N PRO A 155 13.50 -1.03 18.12
CA PRO A 155 14.72 -0.55 17.47
C PRO A 155 15.70 -1.69 17.14
N GLU A 156 15.93 -2.58 18.08
CA GLU A 156 16.84 -3.73 17.94
C GLU A 156 16.29 -4.73 16.92
N PHE A 157 14.98 -5.04 17.04
CA PHE A 157 14.27 -5.91 16.11
C PHE A 157 14.37 -5.39 14.66
N MET A 158 14.10 -4.09 14.45
CA MET A 158 14.18 -3.51 13.10
C MET A 158 15.61 -3.44 12.56
N THR A 159 16.60 -3.26 13.43
CA THR A 159 18.02 -3.32 13.04
C THR A 159 18.38 -4.71 12.53
N GLU A 160 17.95 -5.77 13.23
CA GLU A 160 18.15 -7.15 12.80
C GLU A 160 17.36 -7.46 11.52
N PHE A 161 16.09 -7.07 11.46
CA PHE A 161 15.25 -7.26 10.29
C PHE A 161 15.86 -6.61 9.04
N MET A 162 16.26 -5.34 9.12
CA MET A 162 16.85 -4.61 8.00
C MET A 162 18.24 -5.09 7.60
N SER A 163 18.96 -5.80 8.49
CA SER A 163 20.23 -6.45 8.12
C SER A 163 20.02 -7.60 7.11
N LYS A 164 18.83 -8.21 7.13
CA LYS A 164 18.42 -9.34 6.28
C LYS A 164 17.52 -8.92 5.13
N PHE A 165 16.85 -7.77 5.22
CA PHE A 165 15.90 -7.28 4.21
C PHE A 165 16.53 -6.24 3.29
N ASN A 166 16.49 -6.50 1.98
CA ASN A 166 17.23 -5.72 0.98
C ASN A 166 16.48 -4.48 0.44
N HIS A 167 15.23 -4.29 0.82
CA HIS A 167 14.34 -3.28 0.28
C HIS A 167 13.95 -2.24 1.34
N THR A 168 12.98 -1.39 1.05
CA THR A 168 12.44 -0.39 1.97
C THR A 168 11.28 -0.97 2.77
N ALA A 169 11.20 -0.64 4.06
CA ALA A 169 10.07 -0.98 4.90
C ALA A 169 9.49 0.28 5.56
N LEU A 170 8.19 0.50 5.43
CA LEU A 170 7.44 1.48 6.19
C LEU A 170 6.61 0.77 7.25
N VAL A 171 7.02 0.87 8.51
CA VAL A 171 6.27 0.28 9.61
C VAL A 171 5.16 1.23 10.05
N LYS A 172 3.92 0.77 9.88
CA LYS A 172 2.70 1.51 10.24
C LYS A 172 2.46 1.43 11.75
N GLN A 173 2.82 2.47 12.45
CA GLN A 173 2.61 2.69 13.89
C GLN A 173 2.52 4.19 14.17
N VAL A 174 2.40 4.60 15.41
CA VAL A 174 2.51 6.00 15.83
C VAL A 174 3.68 6.14 16.80
N PRO A 175 4.77 6.83 16.38
CA PRO A 175 5.06 7.36 15.04
C PRO A 175 5.36 6.26 14.01
N SER A 176 4.95 6.45 12.75
CA SER A 176 5.37 5.55 11.67
C SER A 176 6.85 5.75 11.32
N CYS A 177 7.52 4.68 10.91
CA CYS A 177 8.95 4.70 10.63
C CYS A 177 9.26 4.09 9.26
N THR A 178 10.00 4.83 8.44
CA THR A 178 10.54 4.34 7.16
C THR A 178 11.98 3.89 7.35
N PHE A 179 12.27 2.66 7.00
CA PHE A 179 13.58 2.03 7.10
C PHE A 179 14.15 1.70 5.72
N ASN A 180 15.43 1.91 5.56
CA ASN A 180 16.26 1.26 4.54
C ASN A 180 17.55 0.75 5.22
N LYS A 181 18.49 0.16 4.45
CA LYS A 181 19.73 -0.39 5.02
C LYS A 181 20.63 0.64 5.73
N LYS A 182 20.46 1.93 5.51
CA LYS A 182 21.40 2.96 5.97
C LYS A 182 20.82 3.83 7.08
N GLU A 183 19.53 4.03 7.10
CA GLU A 183 18.90 5.04 7.96
C GLU A 183 17.43 4.71 8.25
N VAL A 184 16.91 5.33 9.28
CA VAL A 184 15.49 5.37 9.62
C VAL A 184 15.00 6.81 9.60
N ILE A 185 13.81 7.02 9.03
CA ILE A 185 13.10 8.30 9.11
C ILE A 185 11.86 8.07 9.97
N VAL A 186 11.80 8.81 11.08
CA VAL A 186 10.68 8.78 12.02
C VAL A 186 9.70 9.88 11.64
N ASN A 187 8.45 9.52 11.41
CA ASN A 187 7.40 10.47 11.07
C ASN A 187 6.95 11.26 12.32
N SER A 188 6.80 12.57 12.18
CA SER A 188 6.39 13.47 13.27
C SER A 188 4.89 13.81 13.28
N THR A 189 4.10 13.26 12.35
CA THR A 189 2.67 13.53 12.20
C THR A 189 1.84 12.27 12.39
N GLY A 190 0.54 12.45 12.59
CA GLY A 190 -0.40 11.35 12.75
C GLY A 190 -0.82 11.14 14.21
N ASN A 191 -1.99 10.59 14.35
CA ASN A 191 -2.65 10.39 15.62
C ASN A 191 -3.46 9.07 15.63
N PRO A 192 -4.00 8.64 16.78
CA PRO A 192 -4.77 7.40 16.88
C PRO A 192 -6.01 7.31 15.98
N GLY A 193 -6.52 8.42 15.44
CA GLY A 193 -7.61 8.42 14.45
C GLY A 193 -7.30 7.62 13.20
N LEU A 194 -6.01 7.47 12.87
CA LEU A 194 -5.56 6.62 11.77
C LEU A 194 -5.70 5.11 12.02
N ALA A 195 -6.03 4.68 13.24
CA ALA A 195 -6.29 3.28 13.55
C ALA A 195 -7.69 2.83 13.09
N THR A 196 -8.09 3.25 11.89
CA THR A 196 -9.36 2.94 11.22
C THR A 196 -9.09 2.17 9.94
N GLY A 197 -9.95 1.20 9.61
CA GLY A 197 -9.81 0.41 8.38
C GLY A 197 -9.77 1.29 7.13
N GLY A 198 -8.89 0.97 6.19
CA GLY A 198 -8.76 1.68 4.91
C GLY A 198 -7.74 2.82 4.89
N THR A 199 -7.28 3.32 6.05
CA THR A 199 -6.27 4.40 6.08
C THR A 199 -4.93 3.94 5.51
N GLY A 200 -4.55 2.66 5.73
CA GLY A 200 -3.36 2.04 5.13
C GLY A 200 -3.46 1.94 3.61
N ASP A 201 -4.66 1.66 3.08
CA ASP A 201 -4.87 1.56 1.64
C ASP A 201 -4.66 2.92 0.96
N ILE A 202 -5.13 4.02 1.59
CA ILE A 202 -4.86 5.39 1.13
C ILE A 202 -3.37 5.68 1.16
N LEU A 203 -2.68 5.32 2.25
CA LEU A 203 -1.23 5.52 2.38
C LEU A 203 -0.47 4.83 1.25
N SER A 204 -0.83 3.60 0.90
CA SER A 204 -0.23 2.87 -0.23
C SER A 204 -0.47 3.59 -1.55
N GLY A 205 -1.65 4.21 -1.74
CA GLY A 205 -1.96 5.07 -2.88
C GLY A 205 -1.04 6.30 -2.95
N ILE A 206 -0.87 7.02 -1.84
CA ILE A 206 0.00 8.20 -1.77
C ILE A 206 1.46 7.83 -2.08
N ILE A 207 1.97 6.74 -1.50
CA ILE A 207 3.34 6.27 -1.73
C ILE A 207 3.55 5.98 -3.22
N ALA A 208 2.67 5.20 -3.84
CA ALA A 208 2.78 4.83 -5.24
C ALA A 208 2.71 6.06 -6.16
N SER A 209 1.86 7.05 -5.83
CA SER A 209 1.77 8.32 -6.56
C SER A 209 3.10 9.07 -6.54
N PHE A 210 3.73 9.22 -5.39
CA PHE A 210 5.01 9.92 -5.29
C PHE A 210 6.15 9.17 -5.97
N ILE A 211 6.13 7.84 -5.94
CA ILE A 211 7.08 7.03 -6.70
C ILE A 211 6.88 7.27 -8.21
N ALA A 212 5.65 7.26 -8.69
CA ALA A 212 5.34 7.53 -10.11
C ALA A 212 5.75 8.94 -10.56
N GLN A 213 5.78 9.90 -9.64
CA GLN A 213 6.27 11.26 -9.86
C GLN A 213 7.81 11.39 -9.76
N GLY A 214 8.54 10.27 -9.62
CA GLY A 214 9.99 10.24 -9.64
C GLY A 214 10.69 10.28 -8.28
N MET A 215 9.95 10.25 -7.16
CA MET A 215 10.59 10.15 -5.84
C MET A 215 11.15 8.75 -5.61
N GLY A 216 12.35 8.67 -5.04
CA GLY A 216 12.89 7.38 -4.56
C GLY A 216 12.04 6.80 -3.42
N LEU A 217 11.97 5.47 -3.31
CA LEU A 217 11.05 4.74 -2.42
C LEU A 217 11.07 5.24 -0.96
N LYS A 218 12.27 5.45 -0.40
CA LYS A 218 12.44 5.96 0.96
C LYS A 218 11.81 7.34 1.14
N THR A 219 12.12 8.27 0.23
CA THR A 219 11.60 9.64 0.29
C THR A 219 10.07 9.63 0.08
N ALA A 220 9.60 8.90 -0.92
CA ALA A 220 8.17 8.77 -1.20
C ALA A 220 7.40 8.24 0.02
N SER A 221 7.91 7.21 0.70
CA SER A 221 7.25 6.66 1.88
C SER A 221 7.26 7.61 3.08
N ALA A 222 8.38 8.30 3.32
CA ALA A 222 8.49 9.27 4.42
C ALA A 222 7.57 10.47 4.20
N VAL A 223 7.57 11.05 2.99
CA VAL A 223 6.69 12.18 2.63
C VAL A 223 5.23 11.76 2.64
N ALA A 224 4.91 10.58 2.10
CA ALA A 224 3.55 10.03 2.14
C ALA A 224 3.03 9.86 3.57
N SER A 225 3.87 9.29 4.47
CA SER A 225 3.51 9.13 5.88
C SER A 225 3.28 10.47 6.56
N PHE A 226 4.12 11.47 6.26
CA PHE A 226 3.97 12.82 6.80
C PHE A 226 2.64 13.46 6.36
N ILE A 227 2.33 13.42 5.07
CA ILE A 227 1.10 14.00 4.51
C ILE A 227 -0.13 13.26 5.04
N HIS A 228 -0.09 11.94 5.07
CA HIS A 228 -1.15 11.10 5.60
C HIS A 228 -1.41 11.36 7.08
N GLY A 229 -0.35 11.44 7.89
CA GLY A 229 -0.45 11.79 9.30
C GLY A 229 -0.99 13.19 9.51
N LYS A 230 -0.48 14.18 8.76
CA LYS A 230 -0.92 15.57 8.84
C LYS A 230 -2.39 15.74 8.42
N ALA A 231 -2.85 14.96 7.45
CA ALA A 231 -4.26 14.94 7.05
C ALA A 231 -5.17 14.54 8.22
N SER A 232 -4.80 13.51 8.96
CA SER A 232 -5.52 13.10 10.18
C SER A 232 -5.42 14.14 11.29
N ASP A 233 -4.24 14.77 11.48
CA ASP A 233 -4.07 15.80 12.50
C ASP A 233 -4.97 17.01 12.25
N ASN A 234 -5.12 17.43 11.00
CA ASN A 234 -6.01 18.54 10.63
C ASN A 234 -7.50 18.25 10.93
N LEU A 235 -7.90 16.99 10.95
CA LEU A 235 -9.29 16.58 11.21
C LEU A 235 -9.64 16.50 12.70
N ILE A 236 -8.67 16.58 13.62
CA ILE A 236 -8.92 16.40 15.06
C ILE A 236 -9.93 17.41 15.58
N SER A 237 -9.79 18.69 15.19
CA SER A 237 -10.65 19.77 15.66
C SER A 237 -12.11 19.62 15.18
N GLU A 238 -12.32 18.98 14.04
CA GLU A 238 -13.64 18.79 13.42
C GLU A 238 -14.28 17.45 13.82
N LYS A 239 -13.49 16.38 13.79
CA LYS A 239 -14.00 14.98 13.92
C LYS A 239 -13.50 14.26 15.18
N GLY A 240 -12.52 14.81 15.90
CA GLY A 240 -11.85 14.13 17.00
C GLY A 240 -11.10 12.88 16.55
N TYR A 241 -10.60 12.11 17.51
CA TYR A 241 -9.84 10.88 17.21
C TYR A 241 -10.71 9.69 16.80
N ARG A 242 -11.98 9.64 17.27
CA ARG A 242 -12.84 8.46 17.10
C ARG A 242 -13.80 8.55 15.91
N GLY A 243 -14.01 9.75 15.39
CA GLY A 243 -14.96 10.02 14.30
C GLY A 243 -14.35 10.00 12.90
N GLN A 244 -13.04 9.84 12.79
CA GLN A 244 -12.35 9.82 11.51
C GLN A 244 -12.53 8.48 10.79
N ILE A 245 -12.84 8.54 9.51
CA ILE A 245 -12.82 7.39 8.60
C ILE A 245 -11.83 7.65 7.47
N ALA A 246 -11.40 6.60 6.79
CA ALA A 246 -10.35 6.71 5.77
C ALA A 246 -10.66 7.77 4.70
N SER A 247 -11.89 7.81 4.18
CA SER A 247 -12.29 8.75 3.13
C SER A 247 -12.24 10.22 3.54
N ASP A 248 -12.25 10.54 4.83
CA ASP A 248 -12.10 11.92 5.31
C ASP A 248 -10.74 12.53 4.94
N LEU A 249 -9.73 11.69 4.72
CA LEU A 249 -8.39 12.12 4.35
C LEU A 249 -8.31 12.68 2.93
N PHE A 250 -9.23 12.29 2.04
CA PHE A 250 -9.17 12.65 0.62
C PHE A 250 -9.11 14.15 0.37
N ASP A 251 -9.88 14.94 1.11
CA ASP A 251 -9.91 16.40 0.94
C ASP A 251 -8.77 17.13 1.65
N GLN A 252 -8.12 16.47 2.62
CA GLN A 252 -6.99 17.03 3.33
C GLN A 252 -5.66 16.84 2.57
N ILE A 253 -5.49 15.71 1.90
CA ILE A 253 -4.26 15.37 1.18
C ILE A 253 -3.84 16.47 0.20
N PRO A 254 -4.67 16.88 -0.79
CA PRO A 254 -4.27 17.91 -1.75
C PRO A 254 -4.05 19.29 -1.10
N LYS A 255 -4.77 19.65 -0.03
CA LYS A 255 -4.55 20.89 0.70
C LYS A 255 -3.17 20.95 1.36
N ILE A 256 -2.74 19.81 1.91
CA ILE A 256 -1.42 19.73 2.56
C ILE A 256 -0.33 19.76 1.48
N ILE A 257 -0.45 18.99 0.41
CA ILE A 257 0.50 19.00 -0.70
C ILE A 257 0.67 20.42 -1.24
N SER A 258 -0.43 21.10 -1.55
CA SER A 258 -0.43 22.49 -2.05
C SER A 258 0.27 23.47 -1.10
N SER A 259 0.23 23.24 0.22
CA SER A 259 0.91 24.13 1.17
C SER A 259 2.43 24.06 1.11
N TYR A 260 3.00 23.02 0.48
CA TYR A 260 4.42 22.83 0.28
C TYR A 260 4.88 23.09 -1.17
N GLU A 261 3.95 23.23 -2.11
CA GLU A 261 4.25 23.58 -3.49
C GLU A 261 4.61 25.08 -3.58
N LYS A 262 5.65 25.37 -4.37
CA LYS A 262 6.02 26.75 -4.71
C LYS A 262 5.59 26.98 -6.16
N TYR A 263 4.63 27.86 -6.36
CA TYR A 263 4.17 28.30 -7.67
C TYR A 263 5.02 29.47 -8.18
#